data_e320579fc5d72aa7679ea3184cffbaaa
#
_entry.id   e320579fc5d72aa7679ea3184cffbaaa
#
_cell.length_a   1.000
_cell.length_b   1.000
_cell.length_c   1.000
_cell.angle_alpha   90.00
_cell.angle_beta   90.00
_cell.angle_gamma   90.00
#
_symmetry.space_group_name_H-M   'P 1'
#
loop_
_entity.id
_entity.type
_entity.pdbx_description
1 polymer ?
#
loop_
_entity_poly.entity_id
_entity_poly.type
_entity_poly.pdbx_seq_one_letter_code
_entity_poly.pdbx_strand_id
1 'polypeptide(L)'
;EFDWVILPGTKNTIADLDWMERQGLSDFVRKQHARGARVLGVCGGYQMLGRSIDDPHGVEYGAGGASSREGLGLLPVETVLEREKTTRLVTALTPGGARFGAYEIHMGRTRVLADVAAFAIVDGGERDGACLGRVYGTYLHGALESASVVRELMGIAVEQRDAQYDALADWFAESANERVLNLMDKHAKKN
;
A
#
# COMPACT_ATOMS: atom_id res chain seq x y z
N GLU A 1 14.45 -13.11 13.47
CA GLU A 1 14.74 -12.82 12.04
C GLU A 1 13.44 -12.83 11.26
N PHE A 2 13.26 -11.85 10.37
CA PHE A 2 12.06 -11.76 9.53
C PHE A 2 12.49 -11.80 8.06
N ASP A 3 11.73 -12.51 7.22
CA ASP A 3 11.95 -12.51 5.78
C ASP A 3 11.41 -11.22 5.14
N TRP A 4 10.32 -10.71 5.69
CA TRP A 4 9.64 -9.51 5.25
C TRP A 4 9.26 -8.59 6.40
N VAL A 5 9.36 -7.28 6.16
CA VAL A 5 8.75 -6.22 6.95
C VAL A 5 7.81 -5.44 6.04
N ILE A 6 6.56 -5.31 6.45
CA ILE A 6 5.54 -4.62 5.65
C ILE A 6 5.08 -3.38 6.42
N LEU A 7 5.20 -2.21 5.79
CA LEU A 7 4.65 -0.95 6.24
C LEU A 7 3.32 -0.72 5.50
N PRO A 8 2.18 -0.83 6.18
CA PRO A 8 0.87 -0.66 5.55
C PRO A 8 0.56 0.79 5.23
N GLY A 9 -0.54 0.99 4.52
CA GLY A 9 -1.13 2.32 4.34
C GLY A 9 -1.63 2.92 5.64
N THR A 10 -1.59 4.24 5.72
CA THR A 10 -2.07 5.00 6.88
C THR A 10 -2.83 6.25 6.43
N LYS A 11 -3.63 6.82 7.33
CA LYS A 11 -4.35 8.08 7.11
C LYS A 11 -3.54 9.32 7.50
N ASN A 12 -2.53 9.16 8.33
CA ASN A 12 -1.69 10.25 8.81
C ASN A 12 -0.23 9.80 8.81
N THR A 13 0.39 9.91 7.65
CA THR A 13 1.72 9.37 7.38
C THR A 13 2.79 9.99 8.29
N ILE A 14 2.73 11.31 8.47
CA ILE A 14 3.74 12.03 9.27
C ILE A 14 3.59 11.68 10.75
N ALA A 15 2.38 11.67 11.29
CA ALA A 15 2.17 11.35 12.70
C ALA A 15 2.52 9.89 13.03
N ASP A 16 2.22 8.98 12.11
CA ASP A 16 2.55 7.57 12.28
C ASP A 16 4.05 7.33 12.16
N LEU A 17 4.75 8.04 11.27
CA LEU A 17 6.21 8.01 11.19
C LEU A 17 6.84 8.55 12.49
N ASP A 18 6.38 9.68 13.02
CA ASP A 18 6.81 10.23 14.30
C ASP A 18 6.55 9.22 15.45
N TRP A 19 5.42 8.51 15.41
CA TRP A 19 5.14 7.47 16.39
C TRP A 19 6.09 6.27 16.24
N MET A 20 6.35 5.80 15.02
CA MET A 20 7.30 4.73 14.75
C MET A 20 8.71 5.06 15.27
N GLU A 21 9.15 6.30 15.09
CA GLU A 21 10.45 6.75 15.59
C GLU A 21 10.50 6.72 17.12
N ARG A 22 9.48 7.28 17.79
CA ARG A 22 9.40 7.24 19.26
C ARG A 22 9.34 5.82 19.83
N GLN A 23 8.79 4.86 19.11
CA GLN A 23 8.73 3.45 19.51
C GLN A 23 9.97 2.64 19.09
N GLY A 24 10.93 3.25 18.41
CA GLY A 24 12.12 2.56 17.89
C GLY A 24 11.83 1.62 16.70
N LEU A 25 10.63 1.71 16.10
CA LEU A 25 10.24 0.86 14.97
C LEU A 25 10.96 1.25 13.70
N SER A 26 11.28 2.53 13.49
CA SER A 26 12.08 2.98 12.35
C SER A 26 13.46 2.32 12.33
N ASP A 27 14.13 2.28 13.48
CA ASP A 27 15.42 1.59 13.64
C ASP A 27 15.27 0.08 13.51
N PHE A 28 14.18 -0.48 14.00
CA PHE A 28 13.89 -1.90 13.83
C PHE A 28 13.79 -2.26 12.34
N VAL A 29 13.05 -1.50 11.53
CA VAL A 29 12.92 -1.71 10.08
C VAL A 29 14.30 -1.64 9.41
N ARG A 30 15.09 -0.59 9.69
CA ARG A 30 16.46 -0.45 9.14
C ARG A 30 17.36 -1.64 9.52
N LYS A 31 17.30 -2.09 10.78
CA LYS A 31 18.07 -3.25 11.27
C LYS A 31 17.65 -4.55 10.61
N GLN A 32 16.35 -4.80 10.43
CA GLN A 32 15.88 -6.00 9.74
C GLN A 32 16.29 -5.99 8.27
N HIS A 33 16.17 -4.85 7.58
CA HIS A 33 16.66 -4.69 6.21
C HIS A 33 18.17 -4.96 6.11
N ALA A 34 18.99 -4.39 7.00
CA ALA A 34 20.43 -4.62 7.04
C ALA A 34 20.81 -6.10 7.30
N ARG A 35 19.94 -6.86 7.96
CA ARG A 35 20.07 -8.31 8.17
C ARG A 35 19.58 -9.16 7.01
N GLY A 36 19.05 -8.53 5.96
CA GLY A 36 18.62 -9.21 4.74
C GLY A 36 17.12 -9.35 4.57
N ALA A 37 16.30 -8.87 5.49
CA ALA A 37 14.85 -8.81 5.28
C ALA A 37 14.48 -7.94 4.07
N ARG A 38 13.44 -8.35 3.35
CA ARG A 38 12.78 -7.52 2.35
C ARG A 38 11.84 -6.55 3.04
N VAL A 39 11.69 -5.34 2.49
CA VAL A 39 10.80 -4.32 3.04
C VAL A 39 9.82 -3.90 1.95
N LEU A 40 8.53 -3.92 2.26
CA LEU A 40 7.46 -3.43 1.39
C LEU A 40 6.71 -2.29 2.08
N GLY A 41 6.60 -1.14 1.42
CA GLY A 41 5.73 -0.04 1.81
C GLY A 41 4.55 0.09 0.87
N VAL A 42 3.34 0.21 1.43
CA VAL A 42 2.11 0.45 0.66
C VAL A 42 1.55 1.81 1.05
N CYS A 43 1.25 2.67 0.07
CA CYS A 43 0.66 4.00 0.26
C CYS A 43 1.47 4.84 1.27
N GLY A 44 0.94 5.16 2.46
CA GLY A 44 1.69 5.85 3.51
C GLY A 44 2.99 5.14 3.89
N GLY A 45 2.99 3.81 3.94
CA GLY A 45 4.21 3.03 4.16
C GLY A 45 5.26 3.21 3.05
N TYR A 46 4.84 3.36 1.79
CA TYR A 46 5.74 3.70 0.69
C TYR A 46 6.36 5.10 0.89
N GLN A 47 5.55 6.07 1.26
CA GLN A 47 6.01 7.44 1.55
C GLN A 47 7.06 7.44 2.68
N MET A 48 6.81 6.67 3.76
CA MET A 48 7.74 6.53 4.89
C MET A 48 9.09 5.92 4.49
N LEU A 49 9.14 5.05 3.47
CA LEU A 49 10.39 4.47 2.97
C LEU A 49 11.29 5.48 2.24
N GLY A 50 10.75 6.62 1.83
CA GLY A 50 11.44 7.68 1.12
C GLY A 50 12.46 8.44 1.96
N ARG A 51 13.04 9.47 1.36
CA ARG A 51 13.98 10.40 2.02
C ARG A 51 13.25 11.45 2.84
N SER A 52 12.17 12.00 2.28
CA SER A 52 11.36 13.04 2.95
C SER A 52 9.89 12.91 2.61
N ILE A 53 9.07 13.43 3.52
CA ILE A 53 7.64 13.67 3.36
C ILE A 53 7.40 15.12 3.75
N ASP A 54 6.97 15.93 2.78
CA ASP A 54 6.71 17.34 2.95
C ASP A 54 5.21 17.61 2.90
N ASP A 55 4.68 18.30 3.92
CA ASP A 55 3.29 18.77 3.99
C ASP A 55 3.24 20.29 4.02
N PRO A 56 3.46 20.96 2.87
CA PRO A 56 3.50 22.43 2.82
C PRO A 56 2.13 23.07 3.08
N HIS A 57 1.07 22.29 3.01
CA HIS A 57 -0.30 22.78 3.10
C HIS A 57 -1.04 22.34 4.38
N GLY A 58 -0.38 21.60 5.28
CA GLY A 58 -0.99 21.06 6.48
C GLY A 58 -2.12 20.05 6.18
N VAL A 59 -1.94 19.24 5.14
CA VAL A 59 -2.96 18.28 4.68
C VAL A 59 -3.26 17.24 5.75
N GLU A 60 -2.25 16.78 6.46
CA GLU A 60 -2.40 15.79 7.53
C GLU A 60 -2.49 16.43 8.92
N TYR A 61 -1.78 17.54 9.16
CA TYR A 61 -1.76 18.23 10.46
C TYR A 61 -2.87 19.28 10.63
N GLY A 62 -3.66 19.57 9.59
CA GLY A 62 -4.67 20.62 9.62
C GLY A 62 -4.08 22.02 9.79
N ALA A 63 -4.75 22.90 10.56
CA ALA A 63 -4.34 24.31 10.71
C ALA A 63 -2.99 24.53 11.43
N GLY A 64 -2.24 23.46 11.73
CA GLY A 64 -0.93 23.54 12.40
C GLY A 64 0.25 24.02 11.55
N GLY A 65 0.04 24.25 10.25
CA GLY A 65 1.06 24.77 9.34
C GLY A 65 1.85 23.70 8.59
N ALA A 66 2.80 24.16 7.78
CA ALA A 66 3.68 23.32 6.98
C ALA A 66 4.58 22.44 7.86
N SER A 67 4.74 21.20 7.51
CA SER A 67 5.64 20.28 8.19
C SER A 67 6.46 19.47 7.17
N SER A 68 7.63 19.05 7.58
CA SER A 68 8.50 18.16 6.81
C SER A 68 9.10 17.13 7.76
N ARG A 69 9.25 15.90 7.28
CA ARG A 69 9.89 14.81 8.03
C ARG A 69 10.84 14.03 7.13
N GLU A 70 11.96 13.67 7.72
CA GLU A 70 12.83 12.67 7.11
C GLU A 70 12.14 11.31 7.18
N GLY A 71 12.14 10.58 6.08
CA GLY A 71 11.67 9.21 6.02
C GLY A 71 12.74 8.20 6.48
N LEU A 72 12.51 6.92 6.22
CA LEU A 72 13.46 5.87 6.56
C LEU A 72 14.72 5.88 5.66
N GLY A 73 14.66 6.57 4.50
CA GLY A 73 15.78 6.68 3.57
C GLY A 73 16.13 5.38 2.83
N LEU A 74 15.21 4.43 2.79
CA LEU A 74 15.42 3.11 2.16
C LEU A 74 15.11 3.12 0.65
N LEU A 75 14.32 4.08 0.18
CA LEU A 75 14.07 4.32 -1.24
C LEU A 75 14.50 5.74 -1.65
N PRO A 76 15.02 5.92 -2.86
CA PRO A 76 15.39 7.24 -3.38
C PRO A 76 14.16 8.00 -3.89
N VAL A 77 13.24 8.29 -2.99
CA VAL A 77 12.00 9.00 -3.31
C VAL A 77 11.74 10.12 -2.31
N GLU A 78 11.04 11.16 -2.75
CA GLU A 78 10.54 12.26 -1.94
C GLU A 78 9.06 12.42 -2.20
N THR A 79 8.28 12.65 -1.16
CA THR A 79 6.83 12.83 -1.25
C THR A 79 6.43 14.22 -0.80
N VAL A 80 5.56 14.86 -1.57
CA VAL A 80 4.86 16.09 -1.18
C VAL A 80 3.38 15.75 -1.02
N LEU A 81 2.81 16.05 0.14
CA LEU A 81 1.38 15.91 0.38
C LEU A 81 0.62 17.07 -0.29
N GLU A 82 -0.37 16.73 -1.10
CA GLU A 82 -1.19 17.68 -1.84
C GLU A 82 -2.64 17.63 -1.37
N ARG A 83 -3.38 18.72 -1.54
CA ARG A 83 -4.80 18.79 -1.14
C ARG A 83 -5.70 17.93 -2.03
N GLU A 84 -5.27 17.68 -3.26
CA GLU A 84 -5.99 16.85 -4.19
C GLU A 84 -5.74 15.37 -3.90
N LYS A 85 -6.83 14.64 -3.74
CA LYS A 85 -6.81 13.20 -3.47
C LYS A 85 -6.92 12.42 -4.76
N THR A 86 -5.95 11.55 -5.00
CA THR A 86 -6.05 10.53 -6.05
C THR A 86 -6.94 9.40 -5.56
N THR A 87 -7.96 9.04 -6.35
CA THR A 87 -8.81 7.88 -6.09
C THR A 87 -9.18 7.26 -7.42
N ARG A 88 -8.66 6.06 -7.71
CA ARG A 88 -8.95 5.35 -8.96
C ARG A 88 -8.80 3.84 -8.81
N LEU A 89 -9.59 3.10 -9.58
CA LEU A 89 -9.38 1.67 -9.82
C LEU A 89 -8.48 1.51 -11.04
N VAL A 90 -7.52 0.61 -10.94
CA VAL A 90 -6.53 0.38 -11.99
C VAL A 90 -6.25 -1.11 -12.17
N THR A 91 -5.74 -1.48 -13.34
CA THR A 91 -5.06 -2.76 -13.53
C THR A 91 -3.57 -2.49 -13.66
N ALA A 92 -2.76 -3.30 -13.03
CA ALA A 92 -1.32 -3.15 -13.03
C ALA A 92 -0.61 -4.45 -13.39
N LEU A 93 0.61 -4.30 -13.90
CA LEU A 93 1.50 -5.38 -14.28
C LEU A 93 2.84 -5.20 -13.56
N THR A 94 3.27 -6.20 -12.79
CA THR A 94 4.59 -6.21 -12.17
C THR A 94 5.70 -6.50 -13.20
N PRO A 95 6.97 -6.21 -12.90
CA PRO A 95 8.09 -6.57 -13.77
C PRO A 95 8.21 -8.06 -14.06
N GLY A 96 7.78 -8.94 -13.16
CA GLY A 96 7.75 -10.39 -13.34
C GLY A 96 6.53 -10.91 -14.10
N GLY A 97 5.61 -10.01 -14.50
CA GLY A 97 4.47 -10.36 -15.34
C GLY A 97 3.18 -10.69 -14.59
N ALA A 98 3.12 -10.49 -13.26
CA ALA A 98 1.89 -10.67 -12.52
C ALA A 98 0.92 -9.50 -12.80
N ARG A 99 -0.25 -9.83 -13.39
CA ARG A 99 -1.33 -8.85 -13.64
C ARG A 99 -2.33 -8.90 -12.49
N PHE A 100 -2.74 -7.74 -11.98
CA PHE A 100 -3.67 -7.64 -10.86
C PHE A 100 -4.50 -6.36 -10.90
N GLY A 101 -5.70 -6.44 -10.32
CA GLY A 101 -6.53 -5.27 -10.04
C GLY A 101 -6.09 -4.60 -8.74
N ALA A 102 -6.10 -3.29 -8.73
CA ALA A 102 -5.72 -2.51 -7.56
C ALA A 102 -6.54 -1.21 -7.49
N TYR A 103 -6.44 -0.53 -6.36
CA TYR A 103 -6.93 0.83 -6.22
C TYR A 103 -5.87 1.73 -5.61
N GLU A 104 -5.87 2.98 -6.04
CA GLU A 104 -5.07 4.05 -5.46
C GLU A 104 -5.99 4.96 -4.65
N ILE A 105 -5.52 5.32 -3.47
CA ILE A 105 -6.21 6.27 -2.60
C ILE A 105 -5.18 7.00 -1.73
N HIS A 106 -4.65 8.12 -2.21
CA HIS A 106 -3.59 8.86 -1.53
C HIS A 106 -3.66 10.36 -1.82
N MET A 107 -2.99 11.17 -1.00
CA MET A 107 -2.86 12.62 -1.15
C MET A 107 -1.42 13.05 -1.45
N GLY A 108 -0.48 12.11 -1.50
CA GLY A 108 0.92 12.39 -1.79
C GLY A 108 1.26 12.25 -3.26
N ARG A 109 2.12 13.14 -3.73
CA ARG A 109 2.82 12.99 -5.01
C ARG A 109 4.27 12.63 -4.73
N THR A 110 4.68 11.44 -5.15
CA THR A 110 6.03 10.92 -4.92
C THR A 110 6.87 11.07 -6.19
N ARG A 111 8.03 11.71 -6.04
CA ARG A 111 9.05 11.84 -7.07
C ARG A 111 10.17 10.84 -6.84
N VAL A 112 10.49 10.06 -7.84
CA VAL A 112 11.63 9.15 -7.84
C VAL A 112 12.90 9.93 -8.25
N LEU A 113 13.96 9.84 -7.43
CA LEU A 113 15.17 10.65 -7.55
C LEU A 113 16.32 9.94 -8.28
N ALA A 114 16.18 8.66 -8.58
CA ALA A 114 17.19 7.84 -9.24
C ALA A 114 16.53 6.90 -10.27
N ASP A 115 17.34 6.37 -11.16
CA ASP A 115 16.86 5.34 -12.09
C ASP A 115 16.75 4.00 -11.34
N VAL A 116 15.55 3.73 -10.86
CA VAL A 116 15.19 2.48 -10.18
C VAL A 116 13.98 1.85 -10.87
N ALA A 117 13.81 0.55 -10.70
CA ALA A 117 12.66 -0.15 -11.26
C ALA A 117 11.36 0.37 -10.62
N ALA A 118 10.27 0.43 -11.40
CA ALA A 118 8.94 0.61 -10.87
C ALA A 118 8.48 -0.68 -10.16
N PHE A 119 7.57 -0.54 -9.19
CA PHE A 119 6.90 -1.69 -8.60
C PHE A 119 5.96 -2.35 -9.60
N ALA A 120 5.22 -1.55 -10.35
CA ALA A 120 4.34 -2.00 -11.42
C ALA A 120 4.19 -0.93 -12.52
N ILE A 121 3.64 -1.36 -13.64
CA ILE A 121 3.15 -0.49 -14.71
C ILE A 121 1.62 -0.55 -14.69
N VAL A 122 0.98 0.58 -14.52
CA VAL A 122 -0.48 0.71 -14.55
C VAL A 122 -0.97 0.81 -16.00
N ASP A 123 -2.22 0.43 -16.25
CA ASP A 123 -2.84 0.59 -17.57
C ASP A 123 -2.65 2.02 -18.10
N GLY A 124 -2.22 2.13 -19.36
CA GLY A 124 -1.79 3.40 -19.96
C GLY A 124 -0.29 3.66 -19.91
N GLY A 125 0.50 2.78 -19.28
CA GLY A 125 1.96 2.83 -19.25
C GLY A 125 2.55 3.70 -18.13
N GLU A 126 1.73 4.17 -17.20
CA GLU A 126 2.18 4.94 -16.04
C GLU A 126 2.96 4.03 -15.06
N ARG A 127 4.09 4.52 -14.56
CA ARG A 127 4.92 3.79 -13.58
C ARG A 127 4.39 4.03 -12.18
N ASP A 128 4.12 2.96 -11.44
CA ASP A 128 3.81 3.03 -10.00
C ASP A 128 4.99 2.55 -9.17
N GLY A 129 5.23 3.27 -8.09
CA GLY A 129 6.14 2.88 -7.05
C GLY A 129 7.62 2.93 -7.42
N ALA A 130 8.43 2.33 -6.56
CA ALA A 130 9.88 2.21 -6.72
C ALA A 130 10.39 0.93 -6.07
N CYS A 131 11.41 0.31 -6.70
CA CYS A 131 12.09 -0.87 -6.18
C CYS A 131 13.60 -0.64 -6.18
N LEU A 132 14.25 -0.86 -5.04
CA LEU A 132 15.70 -0.79 -4.89
C LEU A 132 16.21 -1.97 -4.06
N GLY A 133 16.91 -2.90 -4.70
CA GLY A 133 17.41 -4.08 -4.03
C GLY A 133 16.29 -4.93 -3.41
N ARG A 134 16.19 -4.92 -2.09
CA ARG A 134 15.18 -5.65 -1.32
C ARG A 134 14.08 -4.76 -0.73
N VAL A 135 13.98 -3.52 -1.22
CA VAL A 135 12.97 -2.54 -0.78
C VAL A 135 12.01 -2.26 -1.91
N TYR A 136 10.74 -2.33 -1.62
CA TYR A 136 9.64 -2.16 -2.54
C TYR A 136 8.66 -1.12 -2.00
N GLY A 137 8.20 -0.24 -2.84
CA GLY A 137 7.19 0.76 -2.48
C GLY A 137 6.16 0.92 -3.57
N THR A 138 4.88 1.05 -3.23
CA THR A 138 3.78 1.17 -4.18
C THR A 138 2.60 1.95 -3.59
N TYR A 139 1.85 2.65 -4.44
CA TYR A 139 0.55 3.20 -4.08
C TYR A 139 -0.61 2.22 -4.29
N LEU A 140 -0.36 1.09 -4.92
CA LEU A 140 -1.38 0.13 -5.31
C LEU A 140 -1.85 -0.71 -4.13
N HIS A 141 -3.01 -0.37 -3.58
CA HIS A 141 -3.71 -1.21 -2.63
C HIS A 141 -4.27 -2.44 -3.34
N GLY A 142 -4.32 -3.57 -2.64
CA GLY A 142 -4.77 -4.84 -3.20
C GLY A 142 -3.66 -5.68 -3.83
N ALA A 143 -2.43 -5.15 -3.99
CA ALA A 143 -1.32 -5.92 -4.57
C ALA A 143 -1.07 -7.26 -3.85
N LEU A 144 -1.14 -7.27 -2.51
CA LEU A 144 -0.97 -8.49 -1.71
C LEU A 144 -2.23 -9.39 -1.65
N GLU A 145 -3.33 -8.96 -2.23
CA GLU A 145 -4.53 -9.80 -2.40
C GLU A 145 -4.42 -10.70 -3.64
N SER A 146 -3.53 -10.32 -4.58
CA SER A 146 -3.26 -11.10 -5.77
C SER A 146 -2.28 -12.25 -5.49
N ALA A 147 -2.74 -13.49 -5.65
CA ALA A 147 -1.91 -14.67 -5.48
C ALA A 147 -0.69 -14.69 -6.42
N SER A 148 -0.82 -14.12 -7.64
CA SER A 148 0.28 -14.01 -8.59
C SER A 148 1.36 -13.02 -8.12
N VAL A 149 0.96 -11.87 -7.58
CA VAL A 149 1.89 -10.88 -7.00
C VAL A 149 2.59 -11.45 -5.77
N VAL A 150 1.87 -12.08 -4.86
CA VAL A 150 2.45 -12.72 -3.66
C VAL A 150 3.44 -13.80 -4.06
N ARG A 151 3.13 -14.63 -5.04
CA ARG A 151 4.04 -15.66 -5.54
C ARG A 151 5.30 -15.03 -6.15
N GLU A 152 5.17 -13.98 -6.94
CA GLU A 152 6.30 -13.27 -7.55
C GLU A 152 7.22 -12.64 -6.51
N LEU A 153 6.64 -11.89 -5.56
CA LEU A 153 7.42 -11.15 -4.56
C LEU A 153 7.99 -12.06 -3.47
N MET A 154 7.19 -12.99 -2.97
CA MET A 154 7.49 -13.74 -1.75
C MET A 154 7.88 -15.20 -2.02
N GLY A 155 7.61 -15.72 -3.23
CA GLY A 155 7.90 -17.10 -3.58
C GLY A 155 6.97 -18.12 -2.93
N ILE A 156 5.86 -17.67 -2.33
CA ILE A 156 4.85 -18.53 -1.68
C ILE A 156 3.63 -18.71 -2.56
N ALA A 157 3.12 -19.95 -2.61
CA ALA A 157 1.82 -20.22 -3.20
C ALA A 157 0.74 -19.86 -2.18
N VAL A 158 -0.18 -18.98 -2.59
CA VAL A 158 -1.35 -18.61 -1.79
C VAL A 158 -2.57 -19.16 -2.51
N GLU A 159 -3.44 -19.85 -1.78
CA GLU A 159 -4.76 -20.20 -2.30
C GLU A 159 -5.58 -18.91 -2.49
N GLN A 160 -6.34 -18.85 -3.58
CA GLN A 160 -7.17 -17.68 -3.86
C GLN A 160 -8.20 -17.49 -2.74
N ARG A 161 -8.34 -16.26 -2.28
CA ARG A 161 -9.29 -15.88 -1.22
C ARG A 161 -10.75 -16.12 -1.60
N ASP A 162 -11.06 -16.26 -2.90
CA ASP A 162 -12.41 -16.44 -3.40
C ASP A 162 -13.12 -17.61 -2.69
N ALA A 163 -12.44 -18.74 -2.47
CA ALA A 163 -13.01 -19.88 -1.75
C ALA A 163 -13.38 -19.57 -0.28
N GLN A 164 -12.69 -18.63 0.37
CA GLN A 164 -13.01 -18.23 1.75
C GLN A 164 -14.20 -17.26 1.79
N TYR A 165 -14.29 -16.37 0.81
CA TYR A 165 -15.45 -15.49 0.66
C TYR A 165 -16.70 -16.25 0.23
N ASP A 166 -16.56 -17.24 -0.66
CA ASP A 166 -17.65 -18.14 -1.04
C ASP A 166 -18.15 -18.92 0.16
N ALA A 167 -17.26 -19.54 0.93
CA ALA A 167 -17.62 -20.24 2.16
C ALA A 167 -18.30 -19.34 3.20
N LEU A 168 -17.86 -18.09 3.32
CA LEU A 168 -18.49 -17.07 4.19
C LEU A 168 -19.86 -16.67 3.68
N ALA A 169 -20.01 -16.50 2.36
CA ALA A 169 -21.28 -16.20 1.72
C ALA A 169 -22.28 -17.33 1.88
N ASP A 170 -21.84 -18.59 1.71
CA ASP A 170 -22.65 -19.78 1.93
C ASP A 170 -23.10 -19.90 3.39
N TRP A 171 -22.16 -19.73 4.32
CA TRP A 171 -22.48 -19.72 5.76
C TRP A 171 -23.47 -18.62 6.10
N PHE A 172 -23.31 -17.42 5.53
CA PHE A 172 -24.24 -16.31 5.74
C PHE A 172 -25.62 -16.60 5.16
N ALA A 173 -25.68 -17.18 3.95
CA ALA A 173 -26.93 -17.56 3.31
C ALA A 173 -27.71 -18.64 4.12
N GLU A 174 -26.99 -19.59 4.70
CA GLU A 174 -27.56 -20.63 5.56
C GLU A 174 -27.99 -20.10 6.94
N SER A 175 -27.27 -19.09 7.46
CA SER A 175 -27.47 -18.57 8.83
C SER A 175 -28.40 -17.36 8.89
N ALA A 176 -28.52 -16.60 7.79
CA ALA A 176 -29.33 -15.39 7.72
C ALA A 176 -30.83 -15.74 7.60
N ASN A 177 -31.68 -15.02 8.32
CA ASN A 177 -33.11 -15.17 8.16
C ASN A 177 -33.60 -14.47 6.88
N GLU A 178 -34.74 -14.93 6.35
CA GLU A 178 -35.34 -14.44 5.11
C GLU A 178 -35.52 -12.90 5.06
N ARG A 179 -35.72 -12.25 6.20
CA ARG A 179 -35.87 -10.80 6.27
C ARG A 179 -34.58 -10.06 5.92
N VAL A 180 -33.43 -10.57 6.34
CA VAL A 180 -32.10 -10.01 6.03
C VAL A 180 -31.77 -10.24 4.57
N LEU A 181 -31.98 -11.43 4.05
CA LEU A 181 -31.75 -11.78 2.64
C LEU A 181 -32.60 -10.90 1.70
N ASN A 182 -33.88 -10.72 2.03
CA ASN A 182 -34.78 -9.85 1.26
C ASN A 182 -34.40 -8.36 1.29
N LEU A 183 -33.76 -7.88 2.35
CA LEU A 183 -33.22 -6.51 2.43
C LEU A 183 -32.01 -6.34 1.53
N MET A 184 -31.11 -7.31 1.48
CA MET A 184 -29.93 -7.28 0.61
C MET A 184 -30.31 -7.31 -0.87
N ASP A 185 -31.25 -8.17 -1.26
CA ASP A 185 -31.76 -8.26 -2.65
C ASP A 185 -32.41 -6.94 -3.14
N LYS A 186 -33.10 -6.24 -2.26
CA LYS A 186 -33.68 -4.93 -2.58
C LYS A 186 -32.64 -3.83 -2.80
N HIS A 187 -31.47 -3.93 -2.16
CA HIS A 187 -30.38 -2.98 -2.33
C HIS A 187 -29.52 -3.31 -3.55
N ALA A 188 -29.27 -4.58 -3.83
CA ALA A 188 -28.51 -5.02 -5.01
C ALA A 188 -29.19 -4.66 -6.35
N LYS A 189 -30.51 -4.56 -6.39
CA LYS A 189 -31.28 -4.19 -7.59
C LYS A 189 -31.40 -2.68 -7.82
N LYS A 190 -30.82 -1.83 -6.94
CA LYS A 190 -30.89 -0.36 -7.04
C LYS A 190 -29.56 0.30 -7.47
N ASN A 191 -28.51 -0.47 -7.64
CA ASN A 191 -27.22 -0.08 -8.20
C ASN A 191 -26.99 -0.81 -9.53
#